data_fc6bc29d048c6385a45b026d90b385f9
#
_entry.id   fc6bc29d048c6385a45b026d90b385f9
#
_cell.length_a   1.000
_cell.length_b   1.000
_cell.length_c   1.000
_cell.angle_alpha   90.00
_cell.angle_beta   90.00
_cell.angle_gamma   90.00
#
_symmetry.space_group_name_H-M   'P 1'
#
loop_
_entity.id
_entity.type
_entity.pdbx_description
1 polymer ?
#
loop_
_entity_poly.entity_id
_entity_poly.type
_entity_poly.pdbx_seq_one_letter_code
_entity_poly.pdbx_strand_id
1 'polypeptide(L)'
;AVLGVGCRKGTPAGHILELLADFLARAQISRRALCRVCSIDLKANEPGLLEACRVLGLPLTTYPAEALAALPGPFTPSAFVQSVTGVDNVCERAAVKGSGGALLAPKYAKNGVTLALALCPFAPEF
;
A
#
# COMPACT_ATOMS: atom_id res chain seq x y z
N ALA A 1 1.71 -8.61 7.93
CA ALA A 1 0.90 -7.52 7.39
C ALA A 1 1.32 -7.16 5.97
N VAL A 2 0.38 -6.70 5.18
CA VAL A 2 0.62 -6.25 3.81
C VAL A 2 0.55 -4.73 3.78
N LEU A 3 1.58 -4.10 3.19
CA LEU A 3 1.63 -2.66 3.01
C LEU A 3 1.09 -2.29 1.64
N GLY A 4 0.04 -1.49 1.59
CA GLY A 4 -0.44 -0.88 0.36
C GLY A 4 0.18 0.50 0.19
N VAL A 5 0.65 0.82 -1.01
CA VAL A 5 1.32 2.09 -1.30
C VAL A 5 0.70 2.77 -2.51
N GLY A 6 0.44 4.06 -2.37
CA GLY A 6 0.18 4.95 -3.49
C GLY A 6 1.22 6.06 -3.46
N CYS A 7 1.71 6.49 -4.61
CA CYS A 7 2.65 7.60 -4.66
C CYS A 7 2.54 8.33 -5.99
N ARG A 8 2.92 9.61 -5.99
CA ARG A 8 3.00 10.39 -7.21
C ARG A 8 4.21 9.96 -8.03
N LYS A 9 4.11 10.12 -9.35
CA LYS A 9 5.23 9.88 -10.26
C LYS A 9 6.45 10.70 -9.81
N GLY A 10 7.61 10.05 -9.77
CA GLY A 10 8.85 10.71 -9.38
C GLY A 10 9.08 10.84 -7.88
N THR A 11 8.22 10.25 -7.04
CA THR A 11 8.42 10.29 -5.60
C THR A 11 9.72 9.56 -5.21
N PRO A 12 10.66 10.22 -4.50
CA PRO A 12 11.89 9.55 -4.06
C PRO A 12 11.62 8.43 -3.06
N ALA A 13 12.43 7.38 -3.10
CA ALA A 13 12.34 6.27 -2.16
C ALA A 13 12.43 6.74 -0.70
N GLY A 14 13.28 7.74 -0.43
CA GLY A 14 13.43 8.30 0.91
C GLY A 14 12.12 8.84 1.50
N HIS A 15 11.29 9.48 0.67
CA HIS A 15 9.99 9.97 1.13
C HIS A 15 9.07 8.82 1.54
N ILE A 16 9.07 7.74 0.77
CA ILE A 16 8.26 6.55 1.08
C ILE A 16 8.74 5.92 2.38
N LEU A 17 10.06 5.76 2.53
CA LEU A 17 10.65 5.12 3.71
C LEU A 17 10.45 5.94 4.98
N GLU A 18 10.58 7.28 4.90
CA GLU A 18 10.34 8.17 6.02
C GLU A 18 8.88 8.11 6.48
N LEU A 19 7.96 8.17 5.53
CA LEU A 19 6.53 8.10 5.87
C LEU A 19 6.18 6.74 6.45
N LEU A 20 6.78 5.67 5.92
CA LEU A 20 6.57 4.32 6.44
C LEU A 20 7.03 4.22 7.90
N ALA A 21 8.21 4.75 8.23
CA ALA A 21 8.71 4.72 9.60
C ALA A 21 7.75 5.44 10.55
N ASP A 22 7.26 6.61 10.17
CA ASP A 22 6.29 7.36 10.96
C ASP A 22 4.96 6.61 11.09
N PHE A 23 4.46 6.04 10.00
CA PHE A 23 3.22 5.27 9.98
C PHE A 23 3.28 4.05 10.89
N LEU A 24 4.35 3.28 10.80
CA LEU A 24 4.53 2.09 11.64
C LEU A 24 4.65 2.45 13.12
N ALA A 25 5.34 3.55 13.43
CA ALA A 25 5.45 4.02 14.81
C ALA A 25 4.07 4.39 15.36
N ARG A 26 3.26 5.11 14.58
CA ARG A 26 1.90 5.50 15.00
C ARG A 26 0.98 4.31 15.17
N ALA A 27 1.10 3.32 14.30
CA ALA A 27 0.30 2.10 14.35
C ALA A 27 0.82 1.10 15.38
N GLN A 28 2.00 1.33 15.97
CA GLN A 28 2.68 0.43 16.89
C GLN A 28 2.92 -0.94 16.28
N ILE A 29 3.35 -0.96 15.01
CA ILE A 29 3.61 -2.17 14.25
C ILE A 29 5.10 -2.24 13.91
N SER A 30 5.72 -3.40 14.11
CA SER A 30 7.11 -3.63 13.74
C SER A 30 7.24 -3.74 12.22
N ARG A 31 8.33 -3.18 11.67
CA ARG A 31 8.71 -3.37 10.28
C ARG A 31 8.81 -4.86 9.91
N ARG A 32 9.20 -5.70 10.85
CA ARG A 32 9.32 -7.17 10.65
C ARG A 32 7.97 -7.84 10.42
N ALA A 33 6.87 -7.20 10.77
CA ALA A 33 5.54 -7.74 10.53
C ALA A 33 5.11 -7.59 9.07
N LEU A 34 5.83 -6.81 8.26
CA LEU A 34 5.53 -6.62 6.85
C LEU A 34 6.02 -7.81 6.03
N CYS A 35 5.17 -8.36 5.16
CA CYS A 35 5.52 -9.49 4.31
C CYS A 35 5.57 -9.16 2.82
N ARG A 36 4.90 -8.12 2.38
CA ARG A 36 4.94 -7.64 0.99
C ARG A 36 4.43 -6.22 0.87
N VAL A 37 4.74 -5.61 -0.27
CA VAL A 37 4.23 -4.30 -0.66
C VAL A 37 3.31 -4.49 -1.86
N CYS A 38 2.16 -3.85 -1.86
CA CYS A 38 1.20 -3.91 -2.94
C CYS A 38 0.84 -2.52 -3.45
N SER A 39 0.59 -2.41 -4.75
CA SER A 39 0.19 -1.16 -5.40
C SER A 39 -0.63 -1.48 -6.65
N ILE A 40 -0.91 -0.45 -7.44
CA ILE A 40 -1.59 -0.57 -8.72
C ILE A 40 -0.57 -0.79 -9.84
N ASP A 41 -0.95 -1.50 -10.92
CA ASP A 41 -0.07 -1.81 -12.05
C ASP A 41 0.59 -0.56 -12.66
N LEU A 42 -0.07 0.58 -12.61
CA LEU A 42 0.48 1.85 -13.06
C LEU A 42 1.81 2.20 -12.36
N LYS A 43 2.05 1.67 -11.16
CA LYS A 43 3.25 1.91 -10.36
C LYS A 43 4.27 0.77 -10.42
N ALA A 44 4.05 -0.25 -11.25
CA ALA A 44 4.93 -1.41 -11.32
C ALA A 44 6.38 -1.06 -11.67
N ASN A 45 6.59 0.01 -12.42
CA ASN A 45 7.92 0.48 -12.83
C ASN A 45 8.31 1.82 -12.19
N GLU A 46 7.65 2.23 -11.12
CA GLU A 46 7.98 3.49 -10.44
C GLU A 46 9.31 3.33 -9.69
N PRO A 47 10.38 4.07 -10.08
CA PRO A 47 11.72 3.83 -9.53
C PRO A 47 11.82 4.01 -8.02
N GLY A 48 11.18 5.03 -7.47
CA GLY A 48 11.20 5.27 -6.03
C GLY A 48 10.54 4.16 -5.23
N LEU A 49 9.43 3.63 -5.74
CA LEU A 49 8.73 2.52 -5.10
C LEU A 49 9.57 1.23 -5.17
N LEU A 50 10.15 0.94 -6.33
CA LEU A 50 11.01 -0.24 -6.50
C LEU A 50 12.22 -0.17 -5.56
N GLU A 51 12.85 0.99 -5.45
CA GLU A 51 13.99 1.19 -4.56
C GLU A 51 13.58 1.05 -3.09
N ALA A 52 12.45 1.58 -2.69
CA ALA A 52 11.94 1.42 -1.33
C ALA A 52 11.71 -0.06 -1.00
N CYS A 53 11.14 -0.82 -1.91
CA CYS A 53 10.93 -2.26 -1.73
C CYS A 53 12.27 -3.00 -1.62
N ARG A 54 13.27 -2.61 -2.41
CA ARG A 54 14.61 -3.19 -2.34
C ARG A 54 15.25 -2.95 -0.97
N VAL A 55 15.17 -1.72 -0.47
CA VAL A 55 15.71 -1.37 0.85
C VAL A 55 15.01 -2.15 1.96
N LEU A 56 13.70 -2.33 1.83
CA LEU A 56 12.91 -3.08 2.81
C LEU A 56 13.13 -4.59 2.71
N GLY A 57 13.66 -5.06 1.58
CA GLY A 57 13.79 -6.50 1.34
C GLY A 57 12.45 -7.20 1.12
N LEU A 58 11.45 -6.48 0.61
CA LEU A 58 10.10 -7.00 0.43
C LEU A 58 9.72 -7.09 -1.05
N PRO A 59 8.96 -8.12 -1.45
CA PRO A 59 8.45 -8.20 -2.82
C PRO A 59 7.38 -7.14 -3.07
N LEU A 60 7.30 -6.65 -4.30
CA LEU A 60 6.23 -5.77 -4.77
C LEU A 60 5.28 -6.59 -5.64
N THR A 61 4.00 -6.53 -5.29
CA THR A 61 2.92 -7.10 -6.11
C THR A 61 2.01 -5.97 -6.56
N THR A 62 1.68 -5.92 -7.84
CA THR A 62 0.77 -4.91 -8.37
C THR A 62 -0.49 -5.56 -8.95
N TYR A 63 -1.57 -4.79 -8.97
CA TYR A 63 -2.87 -5.26 -9.45
C TYR A 63 -3.44 -4.27 -10.46
N PRO A 64 -4.23 -4.75 -11.45
CA PRO A 64 -4.88 -3.85 -12.38
C PRO A 64 -5.95 -3.00 -11.70
N ALA A 65 -6.20 -1.81 -12.26
CA ALA A 65 -7.15 -0.85 -11.70
C ALA A 65 -8.54 -1.48 -11.51
N GLU A 66 -9.01 -2.26 -12.47
CA GLU A 66 -10.32 -2.91 -12.39
C GLU A 66 -10.42 -3.93 -11.26
N ALA A 67 -9.34 -4.62 -10.94
CA ALA A 67 -9.32 -5.57 -9.82
C ALA A 67 -9.43 -4.84 -8.49
N LEU A 68 -8.75 -3.69 -8.36
CA LEU A 68 -8.83 -2.86 -7.14
C LEU A 68 -10.19 -2.19 -7.01
N ALA A 69 -10.74 -1.68 -8.12
CA ALA A 69 -12.05 -1.03 -8.13
C ALA A 69 -13.19 -1.99 -7.78
N ALA A 70 -13.03 -3.27 -8.10
CA ALA A 70 -14.06 -4.29 -7.85
C ALA A 70 -14.16 -4.72 -6.38
N LEU A 71 -13.17 -4.36 -5.55
CA LEU A 71 -13.21 -4.73 -4.13
C LEU A 71 -14.37 -4.04 -3.41
N PRO A 72 -15.13 -4.80 -2.59
CA PRO A 72 -16.19 -4.17 -1.80
C PRO A 72 -15.60 -3.24 -0.74
N GLY A 73 -16.22 -2.05 -0.57
CA GLY A 73 -15.84 -1.08 0.43
C GLY A 73 -16.43 -1.38 1.79
N PRO A 74 -16.27 -0.47 2.74
CA PRO A 74 -15.87 0.92 2.54
C PRO A 74 -14.35 1.15 2.54
N PHE A 75 -13.94 2.13 1.74
CA PHE A 75 -12.58 2.64 1.74
C PHE A 75 -12.60 4.16 1.90
N THR A 76 -11.48 4.74 2.39
CA THR A 76 -11.36 6.18 2.54
C THR A 76 -11.42 6.87 1.17
N PRO A 77 -12.33 7.85 0.94
CA PRO A 77 -12.43 8.51 -0.36
C PRO A 77 -11.17 9.27 -0.76
N SER A 78 -10.82 9.26 -2.05
CA SER A 78 -9.68 9.98 -2.60
C SER A 78 -9.95 10.38 -4.05
N ALA A 79 -10.53 11.57 -4.26
CA ALA A 79 -10.88 12.05 -5.59
C ALA A 79 -9.67 12.25 -6.50
N PHE A 80 -8.54 12.73 -5.97
CA PHE A 80 -7.31 12.94 -6.75
C PHE A 80 -6.79 11.63 -7.32
N VAL A 81 -6.70 10.60 -6.49
CA VAL A 81 -6.20 9.29 -6.92
C VAL A 81 -7.12 8.71 -7.99
N GLN A 82 -8.43 8.84 -7.82
CA GLN A 82 -9.40 8.38 -8.80
C GLN A 82 -9.21 9.04 -10.17
N SER A 83 -8.93 10.34 -10.20
CA SER A 83 -8.74 11.08 -11.46
C SER A 83 -7.50 10.64 -12.23
N VAL A 84 -6.46 10.17 -11.54
CA VAL A 84 -5.19 9.74 -12.16
C VAL A 84 -5.21 8.26 -12.53
N THR A 85 -5.71 7.41 -11.66
CA THR A 85 -5.63 5.95 -11.82
C THR A 85 -6.96 5.31 -12.24
N GLY A 86 -8.06 6.04 -12.17
CA GLY A 86 -9.40 5.49 -12.35
C GLY A 86 -9.93 4.75 -11.13
N VAL A 87 -9.18 4.72 -10.04
CA VAL A 87 -9.54 4.02 -8.79
C VAL A 87 -9.24 4.94 -7.63
N ASP A 88 -10.18 5.09 -6.70
CA ASP A 88 -9.90 5.82 -5.47
C ASP A 88 -9.14 4.93 -4.48
N ASN A 89 -8.34 5.57 -3.62
CA ASN A 89 -7.69 4.92 -2.49
C ASN A 89 -6.90 3.64 -2.83
N VAL A 90 -5.92 3.78 -3.72
CA VAL A 90 -5.09 2.65 -4.16
C VAL A 90 -4.42 1.95 -2.97
N CYS A 91 -3.92 2.69 -1.98
CA CYS A 91 -3.16 2.07 -0.88
C CYS A 91 -4.01 1.10 -0.05
N GLU A 92 -5.23 1.50 0.34
CA GLU A 92 -6.11 0.61 1.10
C GLU A 92 -6.58 -0.57 0.27
N ARG A 93 -6.98 -0.33 -0.98
CA ARG A 93 -7.46 -1.38 -1.89
C ARG A 93 -6.35 -2.39 -2.19
N ALA A 94 -5.13 -1.92 -2.46
CA ALA A 94 -4.00 -2.81 -2.74
C ALA A 94 -3.62 -3.63 -1.52
N ALA A 95 -3.62 -3.03 -0.32
CA ALA A 95 -3.34 -3.76 0.91
C ALA A 95 -4.36 -4.87 1.17
N VAL A 96 -5.64 -4.56 1.01
CA VAL A 96 -6.72 -5.54 1.20
C VAL A 96 -6.64 -6.64 0.15
N LYS A 97 -6.42 -6.28 -1.13
CA LYS A 97 -6.31 -7.27 -2.21
C LYS A 97 -5.12 -8.21 -1.98
N GLY A 98 -3.98 -7.65 -1.60
CA GLY A 98 -2.75 -8.43 -1.40
C GLY A 98 -2.78 -9.31 -0.17
N SER A 99 -3.51 -8.89 0.86
CA SER A 99 -3.63 -9.67 2.10
C SER A 99 -4.73 -10.73 2.05
N GLY A 100 -5.77 -10.48 1.27
CA GLY A 100 -7.00 -11.29 1.33
C GLY A 100 -7.76 -11.12 2.63
N GLY A 101 -7.38 -10.14 3.45
CA GLY A 101 -7.95 -9.91 4.78
C GLY A 101 -8.59 -8.53 4.91
N ALA A 102 -8.44 -7.93 6.09
CA ALA A 102 -9.06 -6.65 6.42
C ALA A 102 -8.03 -5.58 6.73
N LEU A 103 -8.42 -4.30 6.57
CA LEU A 103 -7.56 -3.18 6.94
C LEU A 103 -7.21 -3.26 8.42
N LEU A 104 -5.91 -3.13 8.70
CA LEU A 104 -5.36 -3.02 10.04
C LEU A 104 -5.15 -1.55 10.40
N ALA A 105 -4.66 -0.77 9.46
CA ALA A 105 -4.48 0.67 9.61
C ALA A 105 -4.91 1.37 8.32
N PRO A 106 -5.82 2.36 8.40
CA PRO A 106 -6.34 3.04 7.23
C PRO A 106 -5.32 3.99 6.60
N LYS A 107 -5.69 4.60 5.48
CA LYS A 107 -4.83 5.49 4.71
C LYS A 107 -4.17 6.56 5.56
N TYR A 108 -2.85 6.64 5.47
CA TYR A 108 -2.00 7.69 6.03
C TYR A 108 -1.28 8.37 4.88
N ALA A 109 -1.51 9.65 4.70
CA ALA A 109 -1.04 10.38 3.53
C ALA A 109 -0.17 11.57 3.91
N LYS A 110 0.94 11.75 3.18
CA LYS A 110 1.81 12.91 3.34
C LYS A 110 2.75 13.04 2.15
N ASN A 111 2.96 14.26 1.66
CA ASN A 111 3.95 14.57 0.62
C ASN A 111 3.81 13.71 -0.66
N GLY A 112 2.57 13.46 -1.07
CA GLY A 112 2.32 12.69 -2.29
C GLY A 112 2.44 11.17 -2.14
N VAL A 113 2.61 10.68 -0.92
CA VAL A 113 2.66 9.25 -0.61
C VAL A 113 1.46 8.89 0.25
N THR A 114 0.84 7.75 -0.04
CA THR A 114 -0.23 7.19 0.78
C THR A 114 0.13 5.76 1.17
N LEU A 115 -0.12 5.41 2.42
CA LEU A 115 0.18 4.09 2.98
C LEU A 115 -1.04 3.56 3.71
N ALA A 116 -1.23 2.24 3.66
CA ALA A 116 -2.22 1.55 4.45
C ALA A 116 -1.71 0.14 4.78
N LEU A 117 -2.22 -0.44 5.84
CA LEU A 117 -1.86 -1.80 6.24
C LEU A 117 -3.09 -2.68 6.29
N ALA A 118 -2.94 -3.91 5.84
CA ALA A 118 -3.96 -4.94 5.97
C ALA A 118 -3.35 -6.20 6.56
N LEU A 119 -4.15 -6.92 7.32
CA LEU A 119 -3.73 -8.14 7.99
C LEU A 119 -4.23 -9.33 7.19
N CYS A 120 -3.34 -10.28 6.91
CA CYS A 120 -3.74 -11.53 6.29
C CYS A 120 -4.67 -12.30 7.22
N PRO A 121 -5.67 -13.03 6.67
CA PRO A 121 -6.52 -13.86 7.51
C PRO A 121 -5.68 -14.85 8.29
N PHE A 122 -6.08 -15.12 9.53
CA PHE A 122 -5.43 -16.16 10.32
C PHE A 122 -5.77 -17.52 9.72
N ALA A 123 -4.73 -18.25 9.34
CA ALA A 123 -4.88 -19.59 8.75
C ALA A 123 -3.94 -20.53 9.50
N PRO A 124 -4.37 -21.07 10.64
CA PRO A 124 -3.53 -21.98 11.40
C PRO A 124 -3.28 -23.25 10.60
N GLU A 125 -2.02 -23.66 10.57
CA GLU A 125 -1.62 -24.93 9.97
C GLU A 125 -1.36 -25.93 11.07
N PHE A 126 -1.89 -27.11 10.90
CA PHE A 126 -1.76 -28.17 11.85
C PHE A 126 -1.21 -29.42 11.19
#